data_867761d2f6017d25f75c6584af0b1f8d
#
_entry.id   867761d2f6017d25f75c6584af0b1f8d
#
_cell.length_a   1.000
_cell.length_b   1.000
_cell.length_c   1.000
_cell.angle_alpha   90.00
_cell.angle_beta   90.00
_cell.angle_gamma   90.00
#
_symmetry.space_group_name_H-M   'P 1'
#
loop_
_entity.id
_entity.type
_entity.pdbx_description
1 polymer ?
#
loop_
_entity_poly.entity_id
_entity_poly.type
_entity_poly.pdbx_seq_one_letter_code
_entity_poly.pdbx_strand_id
1 'polypeptide(L)'
;LTVIDFDSKAASLDGEAMPKPSEFLSAPQKDGTQLCAVEIYEATWKWLNDRGCSHLVSPQMIERYAMASARWIQCEAATSEFGFLAKHPTTGAAILNPITKVNVII
;
A
#
# COMPACT_ATOMS: atom_id res chain seq x y z
N LEU A 1 20.45 -27.10 14.76
CA LEU A 1 20.48 -26.55 13.42
C LEU A 1 21.90 -26.54 12.91
N THR A 2 22.12 -27.20 11.81
CA THR A 2 23.43 -27.23 11.17
C THR A 2 23.62 -26.00 10.29
N VAL A 3 24.88 -25.71 9.94
CA VAL A 3 25.17 -24.62 9.00
C VAL A 3 24.50 -24.88 7.65
N ILE A 4 24.45 -26.13 7.24
CA ILE A 4 23.81 -26.53 5.98
C ILE A 4 22.31 -26.21 6.02
N ASP A 5 21.66 -26.56 7.12
CA ASP A 5 20.24 -26.27 7.28
C ASP A 5 19.98 -24.76 7.31
N PHE A 6 20.88 -24.04 7.96
CA PHE A 6 20.78 -22.58 8.00
C PHE A 6 20.94 -21.98 6.61
N ASP A 7 21.95 -22.41 5.88
CA ASP A 7 22.18 -21.92 4.52
C ASP A 7 21.02 -22.28 3.59
N SER A 8 20.50 -23.50 3.72
CA SER A 8 19.35 -23.94 2.96
C SER A 8 18.14 -23.09 3.27
N LYS A 9 17.94 -22.78 4.54
CA LYS A 9 16.83 -21.94 4.99
C LYS A 9 16.99 -20.49 4.53
N ALA A 10 18.21 -19.96 4.60
CA ALA A 10 18.50 -18.62 4.11
C ALA A 10 18.31 -18.54 2.61
N ALA A 11 18.79 -19.55 1.87
CA ALA A 11 18.59 -19.61 0.43
C ALA A 11 17.09 -19.74 0.09
N SER A 12 16.36 -20.50 0.88
CA SER A 12 14.92 -20.64 0.71
C SER A 12 14.20 -19.30 0.97
N LEU A 13 14.63 -18.57 1.99
CA LEU A 13 14.07 -17.24 2.27
C LEU A 13 14.41 -16.25 1.16
N ASP A 14 15.64 -16.27 0.68
CA ASP A 14 16.07 -15.40 -0.41
C ASP A 14 15.39 -15.76 -1.72
N GLY A 15 15.16 -17.04 -1.95
CA GLY A 15 14.49 -17.55 -3.14
C GLY A 15 13.01 -17.81 -2.91
N GLU A 16 12.49 -17.51 -1.73
CA GLU A 16 11.11 -17.76 -1.41
C GLU A 16 10.21 -16.91 -2.30
N ALA A 17 9.18 -17.56 -2.83
CA ALA A 17 8.20 -16.84 -3.61
C ALA A 17 7.44 -15.85 -2.72
N MET A 18 7.26 -14.66 -3.21
CA MET A 18 6.46 -13.66 -2.53
C MET A 18 5.05 -14.19 -2.26
N PRO A 19 4.55 -14.08 -1.04
CA PRO A 19 3.16 -14.46 -0.76
C PRO A 19 2.22 -13.68 -1.67
N LYS A 20 1.24 -14.35 -2.22
CA LYS A 20 0.27 -13.73 -3.10
C LYS A 20 -0.54 -12.70 -2.31
N PRO A 21 -0.61 -11.44 -2.76
CA PRO A 21 -1.44 -10.45 -2.08
C PRO A 21 -2.93 -10.75 -2.22
N SER A 22 -3.72 -10.27 -1.28
CA SER A 22 -5.17 -10.41 -1.34
C SER A 22 -5.71 -9.72 -2.60
N GLU A 23 -6.81 -10.24 -3.11
CA GLU A 23 -7.39 -9.77 -4.36
C GLU A 23 -7.80 -8.29 -4.32
N PHE A 24 -8.17 -7.79 -3.13
CA PHE A 24 -8.61 -6.41 -3.02
C PHE A 24 -7.49 -5.39 -3.33
N LEU A 25 -6.21 -5.80 -3.30
CA LEU A 25 -5.11 -4.92 -3.68
C LEU A 25 -5.13 -4.60 -5.18
N SER A 26 -5.63 -5.53 -5.98
CA SER A 26 -5.70 -5.38 -7.44
C SER A 26 -7.11 -5.15 -7.95
N ALA A 27 -8.09 -5.09 -7.06
CA ALA A 27 -9.47 -4.87 -7.46
C ALA A 27 -9.63 -3.49 -8.10
N PRO A 28 -10.35 -3.38 -9.23
CA PRO A 28 -10.58 -2.08 -9.85
C PRO A 28 -11.43 -1.19 -8.94
N GLN A 29 -11.14 0.10 -8.97
CA GLN A 29 -11.94 1.08 -8.27
C GLN A 29 -13.29 1.27 -8.99
N LYS A 30 -14.18 2.03 -8.37
CA LYS A 30 -15.51 2.27 -8.92
C LYS A 30 -15.49 2.82 -10.35
N ASP A 31 -14.50 3.65 -10.65
CA ASP A 31 -14.32 4.23 -12.00
C ASP A 31 -13.53 3.33 -12.95
N GLY A 32 -13.18 2.14 -12.54
CA GLY A 32 -12.44 1.16 -13.34
C GLY A 32 -10.92 1.30 -13.28
N THR A 33 -10.41 2.35 -12.65
CA THR A 33 -8.95 2.54 -12.55
C THR A 33 -8.36 1.66 -11.46
N GLN A 34 -7.06 1.37 -11.58
CA GLN A 34 -6.34 0.58 -10.60
C GLN A 34 -5.77 1.50 -9.51
N LEU A 35 -5.83 1.02 -8.27
CA LEU A 35 -5.26 1.76 -7.14
C LEU A 35 -3.73 1.66 -7.09
N CYS A 36 -3.17 0.63 -7.73
CA CYS A 36 -1.73 0.36 -7.78
C CYS A 36 -1.13 -0.05 -6.43
N ALA A 37 -1.93 -0.67 -5.58
CA ALA A 37 -1.45 -1.17 -4.31
C ALA A 37 -0.56 -2.41 -4.46
N VAL A 38 -0.80 -3.22 -5.50
CA VAL A 38 0.00 -4.44 -5.74
C VAL A 38 1.45 -4.08 -5.99
N GLU A 39 1.72 -3.04 -6.76
CA GLU A 39 3.08 -2.60 -7.07
C GLU A 39 3.82 -2.17 -5.79
N ILE A 40 3.13 -1.50 -4.89
CA ILE A 40 3.70 -1.10 -3.60
C ILE A 40 3.96 -2.32 -2.73
N TYR A 41 3.04 -3.27 -2.72
CA TYR A 41 3.20 -4.53 -2.00
C TYR A 41 4.45 -5.28 -2.48
N GLU A 42 4.57 -5.46 -3.77
CA GLU A 42 5.69 -6.18 -4.38
C GLU A 42 7.01 -5.48 -4.10
N ALA A 43 7.06 -4.17 -4.28
CA ALA A 43 8.28 -3.39 -4.02
C ALA A 43 8.69 -3.46 -2.55
N THR A 44 7.72 -3.39 -1.64
CA THR A 44 7.96 -3.44 -0.20
C THR A 44 8.47 -4.82 0.20
N TRP A 45 7.80 -5.88 -0.30
CA TRP A 45 8.23 -7.24 0.00
C TRP A 45 9.65 -7.50 -0.50
N LYS A 46 9.94 -7.09 -1.72
CA LYS A 46 11.26 -7.24 -2.31
C LYS A 46 12.32 -6.48 -1.51
N TRP A 47 12.01 -5.27 -1.10
CA TRP A 47 12.90 -4.46 -0.27
C TRP A 47 13.23 -5.16 1.05
N LEU A 48 12.23 -5.73 1.69
CA LEU A 48 12.40 -6.50 2.91
C LEU A 48 13.18 -7.78 2.68
N ASN A 49 12.87 -8.49 1.61
CA ASN A 49 13.52 -9.75 1.27
C ASN A 49 15.00 -9.55 0.96
N ASP A 50 15.34 -8.49 0.25
CA ASP A 50 16.74 -8.17 -0.07
C ASP A 50 17.55 -7.90 1.18
N ARG A 51 16.90 -7.53 2.28
CA ARG A 51 17.53 -7.29 3.58
C ARG A 51 17.37 -8.46 4.54
N GLY A 52 16.81 -9.57 4.09
CA GLY A 52 16.59 -10.74 4.92
C GLY A 52 15.55 -10.54 5.99
N CYS A 53 14.65 -9.58 5.83
CA CYS A 53 13.67 -9.22 6.85
C CYS A 53 12.22 -9.58 6.47
N SER A 54 12.00 -10.15 5.29
CA SER A 54 10.64 -10.44 4.83
C SER A 54 9.88 -11.37 5.76
N HIS A 55 10.58 -12.29 6.41
CA HIS A 55 9.98 -13.25 7.35
C HIS A 55 9.58 -12.62 8.69
N LEU A 56 10.06 -11.41 8.97
CA LEU A 56 9.77 -10.70 10.22
C LEU A 56 8.47 -9.89 10.14
N VAL A 57 7.93 -9.72 8.94
CA VAL A 57 6.73 -8.91 8.72
C VAL A 57 5.67 -9.79 8.09
N SER A 58 4.47 -9.80 8.67
CA SER A 58 3.40 -10.61 8.10
C SER A 58 2.94 -10.01 6.76
N PRO A 59 2.49 -10.87 5.83
CA PRO A 59 1.95 -10.38 4.56
C PRO A 59 0.82 -9.38 4.75
N GLN A 60 0.00 -9.55 5.78
CA GLN A 60 -1.11 -8.63 6.08
C GLN A 60 -0.62 -7.23 6.43
N MET A 61 0.50 -7.12 7.13
CA MET A 61 1.08 -5.81 7.45
C MET A 61 1.58 -5.11 6.19
N ILE A 62 2.18 -5.87 5.28
CA ILE A 62 2.62 -5.33 4.00
C ILE A 62 1.42 -4.90 3.16
N GLU A 63 0.35 -5.68 3.17
CA GLU A 63 -0.89 -5.33 2.48
C GLU A 63 -1.49 -4.03 3.02
N ARG A 64 -1.53 -3.88 4.34
CA ARG A 64 -2.02 -2.66 4.98
C ARG A 64 -1.19 -1.45 4.58
N TYR A 65 0.12 -1.62 4.61
CA TYR A 65 1.03 -0.56 4.19
C TYR A 65 0.80 -0.20 2.72
N ALA A 66 0.68 -1.20 1.86
CA ALA A 66 0.48 -0.98 0.43
C ALA A 66 -0.84 -0.26 0.15
N MET A 67 -1.93 -0.70 0.79
CA MET A 67 -3.23 -0.06 0.63
C MET A 67 -3.24 1.36 1.17
N ALA A 68 -2.71 1.57 2.36
CA ALA A 68 -2.64 2.89 2.96
C ALA A 68 -1.81 3.84 2.11
N SER A 69 -0.67 3.38 1.62
CA SER A 69 0.22 4.18 0.78
C SER A 69 -0.44 4.52 -0.55
N ALA A 70 -1.11 3.56 -1.18
CA ALA A 70 -1.80 3.79 -2.45
C ALA A 70 -2.93 4.80 -2.29
N ARG A 71 -3.71 4.67 -1.22
CA ARG A 71 -4.78 5.64 -0.91
C ARG A 71 -4.22 7.01 -0.62
N TRP A 72 -3.13 7.07 0.13
CA TRP A 72 -2.47 8.34 0.43
C TRP A 72 -2.01 9.04 -0.84
N ILE A 73 -1.36 8.30 -1.74
CA ILE A 73 -0.90 8.86 -3.03
C ILE A 73 -2.10 9.37 -3.83
N GLN A 74 -3.17 8.61 -3.89
CA GLN A 74 -4.38 9.00 -4.61
C GLN A 74 -4.98 10.28 -4.01
N CYS A 75 -5.06 10.35 -2.69
CA CYS A 75 -5.60 11.52 -2.00
C CYS A 75 -4.72 12.74 -2.19
N GLU A 76 -3.40 12.59 -2.14
CA GLU A 76 -2.47 13.69 -2.36
C GLU A 76 -2.56 14.22 -3.79
N ALA A 77 -2.64 13.32 -4.77
CA ALA A 77 -2.81 13.72 -6.16
C ALA A 77 -4.11 14.48 -6.37
N ALA A 78 -5.20 13.99 -5.81
CA ALA A 78 -6.50 14.65 -5.92
C ALA A 78 -6.53 15.96 -5.16
N THR A 79 -5.91 16.04 -3.99
CA THR A 79 -5.83 17.28 -3.22
C THR A 79 -5.01 18.33 -3.98
N SER A 80 -3.94 17.93 -4.64
CA SER A 80 -3.13 18.83 -5.46
C SER A 80 -3.92 19.35 -6.66
N GLU A 81 -4.79 18.52 -7.24
CA GLU A 81 -5.59 18.90 -8.41
C GLU A 81 -6.81 19.73 -8.02
N PHE A 82 -7.55 19.33 -6.98
CA PHE A 82 -8.84 19.90 -6.65
C PHE A 82 -8.80 20.85 -5.45
N GLY A 83 -7.68 20.95 -4.76
CA GLY A 83 -7.48 21.84 -3.63
C GLY A 83 -7.84 21.22 -2.28
N PHE A 84 -7.28 21.82 -1.24
CA PHE A 84 -7.47 21.37 0.15
C PHE A 84 -8.87 21.69 0.67
N LEU A 85 -9.41 22.86 0.29
CA LEU A 85 -10.72 23.30 0.69
C LEU A 85 -11.66 23.31 -0.51
N ALA A 86 -12.92 23.05 -0.26
CA ALA A 86 -13.98 23.10 -1.25
C ALA A 86 -15.12 23.95 -0.69
N LYS A 87 -16.04 24.39 -1.55
CA LYS A 87 -17.24 25.09 -1.12
C LYS A 87 -18.35 24.09 -0.85
N HIS A 88 -19.06 24.32 0.25
CA HIS A 88 -20.25 23.55 0.53
C HIS A 88 -21.30 23.81 -0.58
N PRO A 89 -21.90 22.78 -1.18
CA PRO A 89 -22.79 22.96 -2.34
C PRO A 89 -24.01 23.85 -2.06
N THR A 90 -24.51 23.81 -0.82
CA THR A 90 -25.73 24.55 -0.45
C THR A 90 -25.43 25.92 0.15
N THR A 91 -24.45 26.00 1.06
CA THR A 91 -24.19 27.22 1.81
C THR A 91 -23.07 28.09 1.24
N GLY A 92 -22.22 27.49 0.40
CA GLY A 92 -21.04 28.17 -0.13
C GLY A 92 -19.91 28.34 0.88
N ALA A 93 -20.04 27.81 2.11
CA ALA A 93 -19.00 27.90 3.13
C ALA A 93 -17.80 27.07 2.75
N ALA A 94 -16.60 27.53 3.15
CA ALA A 94 -15.38 26.76 2.95
C ALA A 94 -15.40 25.52 3.85
N ILE A 95 -15.14 24.35 3.26
CA ILE A 95 -15.07 23.08 3.97
C ILE A 95 -13.84 22.32 3.50
N LEU A 96 -13.42 21.32 4.29
CA LEU A 96 -12.38 20.40 3.84
C LEU A 96 -12.90 19.61 2.65
N ASN A 97 -12.05 19.49 1.63
CA ASN A 97 -12.36 18.60 0.52
C ASN A 97 -12.54 17.18 1.08
N PRO A 98 -13.60 16.44 0.71
CA PRO A 98 -13.83 15.09 1.21
C PRO A 98 -12.64 14.16 1.02
N ILE A 99 -11.87 14.33 -0.06
CA ILE A 99 -10.66 13.55 -0.32
C ILE A 99 -9.60 13.85 0.75
N THR A 100 -9.46 15.10 1.17
CA THR A 100 -8.55 15.50 2.23
C THR A 100 -8.95 14.87 3.56
N LYS A 101 -10.25 14.75 3.85
CA LYS A 101 -10.74 14.07 5.05
C LYS A 101 -10.30 12.61 5.10
N VAL A 102 -10.36 11.92 3.98
CA VAL A 102 -9.89 10.53 3.89
C VAL A 102 -8.40 10.45 4.17
N ASN A 103 -7.63 11.38 3.62
CA ASN A 103 -6.19 11.43 3.83
C ASN A 103 -5.83 11.64 5.30
N VAL A 104 -6.59 12.46 6.02
CA VAL A 104 -6.37 12.69 7.46
C VAL A 104 -6.61 11.41 8.27
N ILE A 105 -7.55 10.57 7.85
CA ILE A 105 -7.87 9.32 8.54
C ILE A 105 -6.80 8.27 8.30
N ILE A 106 -6.23 8.22 7.13
CA ILE A 106 -5.17 7.27 6.79
C ILE A 106 -3.91 7.56 7.59
#